data_30d72ca2d7656197ce09bae388577021
#
_entry.id   30d72ca2d7656197ce09bae388577021
#
_cell.length_a   1.000
_cell.length_b   1.000
_cell.length_c   1.000
_cell.angle_alpha   90.00
_cell.angle_beta   90.00
_cell.angle_gamma   90.00
#
_symmetry.space_group_name_H-M   'P 1'
#
loop_
_entity.id
_entity.type
_entity.pdbx_description
1 polymer ?
#
loop_
_entity_poly.entity_id
_entity_poly.type
_entity_poly.pdbx_seq_one_letter_code
_entity_poly.pdbx_strand_id
1 'polypeptide(L)'
;YKAVSEDGLYASFAQVIERVGNTRLKVYLYHIPPVAQVPIGFGLIERLRRDFPQTVVGIKDSSGDAANTAELIRRFPELAVFPGAESYLLSALRQGAAGCISATANINAAGIAKLIASRDAPDADSLQQQIAQVRRIVQSYPMIPALKGMLAQALNDPRWRNIRPPLEALDEARMRKLQSELDAVGFRLVARPASAAA
;
A
#
# COMPACT_ATOMS: atom_id res chain seq x y z
N TYR A 1 19.23 -10.25 -5.38
CA TYR A 1 19.29 -11.54 -6.03
C TYR A 1 17.99 -11.72 -6.84
N LYS A 2 18.12 -11.85 -8.17
CA LYS A 2 16.95 -11.86 -9.07
C LYS A 2 16.58 -13.26 -9.57
N ALA A 3 17.56 -14.15 -9.70
CA ALA A 3 17.37 -15.54 -10.13
C ALA A 3 17.52 -16.45 -8.90
N VAL A 4 16.43 -16.62 -8.17
CA VAL A 4 16.36 -17.46 -6.98
C VAL A 4 15.30 -18.54 -7.15
N SER A 5 15.54 -19.72 -6.57
CA SER A 5 14.54 -20.79 -6.54
C SER A 5 13.49 -20.54 -5.46
N GLU A 6 12.33 -21.17 -5.57
CA GLU A 6 11.32 -21.15 -4.53
C GLU A 6 11.84 -21.73 -3.21
N ASP A 7 12.67 -22.79 -3.28
CA ASP A 7 13.32 -23.36 -2.09
C ASP A 7 14.26 -22.37 -1.40
N GLY A 8 15.02 -21.58 -2.17
CA GLY A 8 15.88 -20.54 -1.62
C GLY A 8 15.09 -19.43 -0.94
N LEU A 9 13.96 -19.02 -1.55
CA LEU A 9 13.05 -18.04 -0.92
C LEU A 9 12.43 -18.59 0.36
N TYR A 10 11.93 -19.83 0.33
CA TYR A 10 11.40 -20.49 1.50
C TYR A 10 12.42 -20.53 2.63
N ALA A 11 13.64 -20.98 2.35
CA ALA A 11 14.71 -21.05 3.34
C ALA A 11 15.03 -19.68 3.93
N SER A 12 15.00 -18.62 3.10
CA SER A 12 15.23 -17.23 3.57
C SER A 12 14.18 -16.79 4.60
N PHE A 13 12.89 -17.02 4.33
CA PHE A 13 11.82 -16.70 5.27
C PHE A 13 11.86 -17.58 6.52
N ALA A 14 12.02 -18.90 6.35
CA ALA A 14 12.05 -19.87 7.44
C ALA A 14 13.17 -19.57 8.45
N GLN A 15 14.39 -19.33 7.96
CA GLN A 15 15.53 -19.02 8.83
C GLN A 15 15.32 -17.73 9.64
N VAL A 16 14.67 -16.69 9.06
CA VAL A 16 14.36 -15.47 9.81
C VAL A 16 13.36 -15.76 10.91
N ILE A 17 12.28 -16.50 10.60
CA ILE A 17 11.23 -16.84 11.57
C ILE A 17 11.82 -17.68 12.71
N GLU A 18 12.58 -18.72 12.38
CA GLU A 18 13.20 -19.64 13.33
C GLU A 18 14.22 -18.94 14.22
N ARG A 19 15.07 -18.06 13.66
CA ARG A 19 16.07 -17.33 14.44
C ARG A 19 15.47 -16.30 15.39
N VAL A 20 14.36 -15.67 15.00
CA VAL A 20 13.59 -14.80 15.91
C VAL A 20 13.03 -15.61 17.07
N GLY A 21 12.57 -16.84 16.82
CA GLY A 21 12.16 -17.82 17.85
C GLY A 21 11.05 -17.32 18.79
N ASN A 22 10.26 -16.33 18.37
CA ASN A 22 9.21 -15.75 19.20
C ASN A 22 7.83 -16.12 18.66
N THR A 23 7.04 -16.84 19.46
CA THR A 23 5.71 -17.31 19.11
C THR A 23 4.70 -16.17 18.86
N ARG A 24 5.00 -14.94 19.34
CA ARG A 24 4.17 -13.75 19.09
C ARG A 24 4.51 -13.04 17.78
N LEU A 25 5.57 -13.48 17.06
CA LEU A 25 5.95 -12.89 15.78
C LEU A 25 4.80 -13.06 14.77
N LYS A 26 4.42 -11.96 14.13
CA LYS A 26 3.49 -11.94 13.01
C LYS A 26 4.21 -11.37 11.78
N VAL A 27 4.19 -12.12 10.69
CA VAL A 27 4.83 -11.77 9.44
C VAL A 27 3.76 -11.49 8.38
N TYR A 28 3.86 -10.34 7.76
CA TYR A 28 3.13 -9.98 6.55
C TYR A 28 4.10 -10.01 5.39
N LEU A 29 3.84 -10.85 4.42
CA LEU A 29 4.65 -10.94 3.20
C LEU A 29 4.47 -9.67 2.36
N TYR A 30 5.50 -9.26 1.63
CA TYR A 30 5.41 -8.11 0.74
C TYR A 30 5.73 -8.51 -0.70
N HIS A 31 4.69 -8.76 -1.46
CA HIS A 31 4.78 -9.08 -2.89
C HIS A 31 4.85 -7.79 -3.72
N ILE A 32 6.03 -7.45 -4.23
CA ILE A 32 6.29 -6.25 -5.03
C ILE A 32 7.22 -6.56 -6.22
N PRO A 33 6.78 -7.39 -7.19
CA PRO A 33 7.63 -7.83 -8.31
C PRO A 33 8.25 -6.69 -9.11
N PRO A 34 7.57 -5.55 -9.38
CA PRO A 34 8.18 -4.46 -10.14
C PRO A 34 9.46 -3.88 -9.51
N VAL A 35 9.62 -4.01 -8.20
CA VAL A 35 10.79 -3.49 -7.46
C VAL A 35 11.73 -4.63 -7.07
N ALA A 36 11.20 -5.68 -6.44
CA ALA A 36 11.99 -6.80 -5.95
C ALA A 36 12.51 -7.70 -7.09
N GLN A 37 11.82 -7.72 -8.24
CA GLN A 37 12.08 -8.59 -9.40
C GLN A 37 12.04 -10.09 -9.04
N VAL A 38 11.50 -10.41 -7.88
CA VAL A 38 11.31 -11.78 -7.39
C VAL A 38 9.86 -11.88 -6.91
N PRO A 39 9.03 -12.73 -7.55
CA PRO A 39 7.66 -12.93 -7.12
C PRO A 39 7.60 -13.81 -5.87
N ILE A 40 6.59 -13.57 -5.04
CA ILE A 40 6.15 -14.51 -4.01
C ILE A 40 5.01 -15.32 -4.62
N GLY A 41 5.32 -16.52 -5.09
CA GLY A 41 4.34 -17.41 -5.74
C GLY A 41 3.39 -18.08 -4.74
N PHE A 42 2.28 -18.59 -5.24
CA PHE A 42 1.28 -19.28 -4.41
C PHE A 42 1.86 -20.50 -3.70
N GLY A 43 2.72 -21.30 -4.37
CA GLY A 43 3.39 -22.45 -3.77
C GLY A 43 4.26 -22.07 -2.57
N LEU A 44 5.00 -20.98 -2.66
CA LEU A 44 5.77 -20.46 -1.54
C LEU A 44 4.86 -20.06 -0.36
N ILE A 45 3.74 -19.39 -0.66
CA ILE A 45 2.77 -18.98 0.37
C ILE A 45 2.17 -20.22 1.06
N GLU A 46 1.77 -21.23 0.30
CA GLU A 46 1.25 -22.49 0.80
C GLU A 46 2.24 -23.17 1.76
N ARG A 47 3.52 -23.27 1.37
CA ARG A 47 4.56 -23.85 2.21
C ARG A 47 4.76 -23.07 3.51
N LEU A 48 4.92 -21.75 3.41
CA LEU A 48 5.10 -20.88 4.58
C LEU A 48 3.89 -20.95 5.53
N ARG A 49 2.69 -21.00 4.99
CA ARG A 49 1.47 -21.12 5.79
C ARG A 49 1.34 -22.47 6.47
N ARG A 50 1.71 -23.55 5.78
CA ARG A 50 1.70 -24.90 6.35
C ARG A 50 2.67 -25.03 7.53
N ASP A 51 3.89 -24.49 7.37
CA ASP A 51 4.97 -24.70 8.34
C ASP A 51 4.97 -23.61 9.45
N PHE A 52 4.44 -22.41 9.16
CA PHE A 52 4.36 -21.27 10.10
C PHE A 52 2.94 -20.66 10.18
N PRO A 53 1.89 -21.44 10.45
CA PRO A 53 0.49 -20.99 10.35
C PRO A 53 0.12 -19.86 11.31
N GLN A 54 0.79 -19.78 12.46
CA GLN A 54 0.55 -18.73 13.44
C GLN A 54 1.42 -17.47 13.23
N THR A 55 2.43 -17.56 12.36
CA THR A 55 3.41 -16.51 12.14
C THR A 55 3.15 -15.78 10.83
N VAL A 56 2.96 -16.48 9.71
CA VAL A 56 2.66 -15.87 8.42
C VAL A 56 1.15 -15.61 8.34
N VAL A 57 0.74 -14.38 8.61
CA VAL A 57 -0.68 -14.03 8.84
C VAL A 57 -1.27 -13.10 7.78
N GLY A 58 -0.48 -12.61 6.85
CA GLY A 58 -0.99 -11.72 5.80
C GLY A 58 0.01 -11.47 4.68
N ILE A 59 -0.47 -10.77 3.67
CA ILE A 59 0.32 -10.34 2.52
C ILE A 59 -0.12 -8.98 2.03
N LYS A 60 0.85 -8.10 1.73
CA LYS A 60 0.62 -6.91 0.92
C LYS A 60 0.96 -7.24 -0.52
N ASP A 61 -0.02 -7.11 -1.39
CA ASP A 61 0.15 -7.30 -2.84
C ASP A 61 0.32 -5.96 -3.55
N SER A 62 1.52 -5.70 -3.99
CA SER A 62 1.90 -4.53 -4.81
C SER A 62 2.33 -4.93 -6.22
N SER A 63 1.79 -6.03 -6.76
CA SER A 63 1.98 -6.43 -8.15
C SER A 63 1.39 -5.42 -9.13
N GLY A 64 0.35 -4.69 -8.71
CA GLY A 64 -0.46 -3.84 -9.59
C GLY A 64 -1.53 -4.62 -10.37
N ASP A 65 -1.66 -5.91 -10.11
CA ASP A 65 -2.60 -6.81 -10.76
C ASP A 65 -3.77 -7.15 -9.82
N ALA A 66 -4.95 -6.62 -10.13
CA ALA A 66 -6.17 -6.90 -9.37
C ALA A 66 -6.58 -8.37 -9.41
N ALA A 67 -6.26 -9.09 -10.49
CA ALA A 67 -6.55 -10.52 -10.60
C ALA A 67 -5.66 -11.35 -9.66
N ASN A 68 -4.38 -10.97 -9.53
CA ASN A 68 -3.50 -11.60 -8.54
C ASN A 68 -4.00 -11.38 -7.11
N THR A 69 -4.43 -10.15 -6.78
CA THR A 69 -5.02 -9.86 -5.46
C THR A 69 -6.28 -10.68 -5.19
N ALA A 70 -7.17 -10.80 -6.18
CA ALA A 70 -8.39 -11.61 -6.07
C ALA A 70 -8.08 -13.10 -5.86
N GLU A 71 -7.10 -13.62 -6.58
CA GLU A 71 -6.67 -15.02 -6.44
C GLU A 71 -6.01 -15.29 -5.08
N LEU A 72 -5.24 -14.35 -4.54
CA LEU A 72 -4.70 -14.44 -3.17
C LEU A 72 -5.82 -14.54 -2.13
N ILE A 73 -6.84 -13.69 -2.23
CA ILE A 73 -8.00 -13.70 -1.33
C ILE A 73 -8.74 -15.05 -1.43
N ARG A 74 -8.97 -15.51 -2.65
CA ARG A 74 -9.68 -16.75 -2.90
C ARG A 74 -8.94 -18.01 -2.40
N ARG A 75 -7.62 -18.07 -2.61
CA ARG A 75 -6.79 -19.23 -2.23
C ARG A 75 -6.47 -19.28 -0.75
N PHE A 76 -6.32 -18.11 -0.12
CA PHE A 76 -5.84 -17.98 1.25
C PHE A 76 -6.81 -17.14 2.09
N PRO A 77 -8.07 -17.61 2.30
CA PRO A 77 -9.09 -16.84 3.02
C PRO A 77 -8.72 -16.55 4.48
N GLU A 78 -7.75 -17.29 5.01
CA GLU A 78 -7.22 -17.08 6.36
C GLU A 78 -6.10 -16.03 6.43
N LEU A 79 -5.58 -15.56 5.30
CA LEU A 79 -4.59 -14.49 5.26
C LEU A 79 -5.26 -13.11 5.19
N ALA A 80 -4.72 -12.17 5.96
CA ALA A 80 -5.06 -10.77 5.77
C ALA A 80 -4.38 -10.25 4.48
N VAL A 81 -5.15 -10.13 3.39
CA VAL A 81 -4.66 -9.63 2.10
C VAL A 81 -4.91 -8.14 1.99
N PHE A 82 -3.84 -7.38 1.65
CA PHE A 82 -3.88 -5.94 1.48
C PHE A 82 -3.42 -5.55 0.07
N PRO A 83 -4.27 -5.04 -0.84
CA PRO A 83 -3.80 -4.42 -2.06
C PRO A 83 -2.87 -3.24 -1.77
N GLY A 84 -1.83 -3.10 -2.58
CA GLY A 84 -0.83 -2.03 -2.51
C GLY A 84 -1.27 -0.73 -3.16
N ALA A 85 -2.44 -0.71 -3.76
CA ALA A 85 -3.05 0.45 -4.38
C ALA A 85 -4.55 0.47 -4.15
N GLU A 86 -5.08 1.66 -3.90
CA GLU A 86 -6.52 1.87 -3.68
C GLU A 86 -7.33 1.93 -4.97
N SER A 87 -6.71 1.81 -6.15
CA SER A 87 -7.40 1.92 -7.45
C SER A 87 -8.52 0.90 -7.65
N TYR A 88 -8.41 -0.27 -7.01
CA TYR A 88 -9.39 -1.35 -7.06
C TYR A 88 -9.79 -1.86 -5.67
N LEU A 89 -9.64 -1.00 -4.66
CA LEU A 89 -9.82 -1.37 -3.25
C LEU A 89 -11.23 -1.88 -2.97
N LEU A 90 -12.27 -1.23 -3.48
CA LEU A 90 -13.65 -1.65 -3.23
C LEU A 90 -13.92 -3.06 -3.72
N SER A 91 -13.46 -3.39 -4.93
CA SER A 91 -13.58 -4.75 -5.48
C SER A 91 -12.86 -5.77 -4.61
N ALA A 92 -11.65 -5.45 -4.15
CA ALA A 92 -10.89 -6.32 -3.26
C ALA A 92 -11.58 -6.50 -1.90
N LEU A 93 -12.13 -5.43 -1.30
CA LEU A 93 -12.87 -5.47 -0.03
C LEU A 93 -14.12 -6.36 -0.13
N ARG A 94 -14.88 -6.23 -1.22
CA ARG A 94 -16.06 -7.08 -1.47
C ARG A 94 -15.72 -8.56 -1.64
N GLN A 95 -14.48 -8.87 -1.98
CA GLN A 95 -13.95 -10.23 -2.09
C GLN A 95 -13.29 -10.73 -0.79
N GLY A 96 -13.12 -9.89 0.22
CA GLY A 96 -12.56 -10.26 1.52
C GLY A 96 -11.17 -9.70 1.84
N ALA A 97 -10.68 -8.69 1.10
CA ALA A 97 -9.45 -8.00 1.49
C ALA A 97 -9.58 -7.37 2.88
N ALA A 98 -8.50 -7.42 3.65
CA ALA A 98 -8.47 -6.92 5.03
C ALA A 98 -8.38 -5.38 5.11
N GLY A 99 -7.97 -4.73 4.04
CA GLY A 99 -7.78 -3.29 3.97
C GLY A 99 -6.85 -2.90 2.84
N CYS A 100 -6.11 -1.79 2.98
CA CYS A 100 -5.17 -1.30 1.97
C CYS A 100 -3.88 -0.79 2.62
N ILE A 101 -2.73 -1.09 2.02
CA ILE A 101 -1.43 -0.52 2.40
C ILE A 101 -0.87 0.22 1.18
N SER A 102 -1.20 1.48 1.04
CA SER A 102 -0.89 2.31 -0.13
C SER A 102 0.00 3.50 0.22
N ALA A 103 0.83 3.93 -0.75
CA ALA A 103 1.65 5.12 -0.61
C ALA A 103 0.80 6.40 -0.47
N THR A 104 -0.31 6.51 -1.20
CA THR A 104 -1.24 7.66 -1.13
C THR A 104 -2.06 7.70 0.15
N ALA A 105 -2.04 6.64 0.98
CA ALA A 105 -2.58 6.71 2.33
C ALA A 105 -1.89 7.78 3.20
N ASN A 106 -0.65 8.18 2.87
CA ASN A 106 0.03 9.28 3.54
C ASN A 106 -0.68 10.65 3.38
N ILE A 107 -1.48 10.80 2.34
CA ILE A 107 -2.21 12.05 2.07
C ILE A 107 -3.73 11.88 2.04
N ASN A 108 -4.24 10.65 1.86
CA ASN A 108 -5.68 10.36 1.71
C ASN A 108 -6.16 9.22 2.62
N ALA A 109 -5.57 9.07 3.81
CA ALA A 109 -5.97 8.02 4.75
C ALA A 109 -7.46 8.10 5.11
N ALA A 110 -7.98 9.32 5.29
CA ALA A 110 -9.38 9.53 5.65
C ALA A 110 -10.34 9.05 4.55
N GLY A 111 -10.05 9.34 3.27
CA GLY A 111 -10.86 8.88 2.14
C GLY A 111 -10.83 7.36 2.00
N ILE A 112 -9.66 6.75 2.15
CA ILE A 112 -9.49 5.30 2.11
C ILE A 112 -10.24 4.63 3.28
N ALA A 113 -10.09 5.16 4.50
CA ALA A 113 -10.79 4.64 5.68
C ALA A 113 -12.32 4.77 5.54
N LYS A 114 -12.80 5.88 4.99
CA LYS A 114 -14.22 6.07 4.70
C LYS A 114 -14.74 5.01 3.74
N LEU A 115 -14.03 4.73 2.64
CA LEU A 115 -14.41 3.68 1.71
C LEU A 115 -14.47 2.31 2.37
N ILE A 116 -13.46 1.97 3.19
CA ILE A 116 -13.43 0.68 3.93
C ILE A 116 -14.65 0.54 4.83
N ALA A 117 -14.97 1.59 5.58
CA ALA A 117 -16.12 1.61 6.49
C ALA A 117 -17.49 1.57 5.75
N SER A 118 -17.55 2.11 4.53
CA SER A 118 -18.79 2.26 3.74
C SER A 118 -18.81 1.33 2.52
N ARG A 119 -18.05 0.22 2.51
CA ARG A 119 -17.91 -0.67 1.35
C ARG A 119 -19.22 -1.24 0.81
N ASP A 120 -20.24 -1.35 1.68
CA ASP A 120 -21.56 -1.89 1.35
C ASP A 120 -22.63 -0.78 1.21
N ALA A 121 -22.24 0.49 1.34
CA ALA A 121 -23.15 1.63 1.22
C ALA A 121 -23.43 1.98 -0.25
N PRO A 122 -24.57 2.63 -0.55
CA PRO A 122 -24.93 3.00 -1.93
C PRO A 122 -23.94 3.93 -2.64
N ASP A 123 -23.17 4.72 -1.88
CA ASP A 123 -22.16 5.66 -2.40
C ASP A 123 -20.75 5.08 -2.50
N ALA A 124 -20.54 3.80 -2.17
CA ALA A 124 -19.23 3.16 -2.16
C ALA A 124 -18.50 3.25 -3.51
N ASP A 125 -19.19 3.05 -4.62
CA ASP A 125 -18.60 3.14 -5.96
C ASP A 125 -18.17 4.57 -6.29
N SER A 126 -18.89 5.59 -5.84
CA SER A 126 -18.51 7.00 -5.96
C SER A 126 -17.27 7.31 -5.12
N LEU A 127 -17.21 6.83 -3.87
CA LEU A 127 -16.04 6.97 -3.01
C LEU A 127 -14.80 6.29 -3.64
N GLN A 128 -14.97 5.09 -4.20
CA GLN A 128 -13.91 4.40 -4.92
C GLN A 128 -13.38 5.22 -6.11
N GLN A 129 -14.26 5.83 -6.89
CA GLN A 129 -13.86 6.68 -8.02
C GLN A 129 -13.06 7.90 -7.55
N GLN A 130 -13.48 8.55 -6.48
CA GLN A 130 -12.78 9.71 -5.90
C GLN A 130 -11.36 9.36 -5.45
N ILE A 131 -11.19 8.28 -4.67
CA ILE A 131 -9.84 7.90 -4.22
C ILE A 131 -8.95 7.41 -5.36
N ALA A 132 -9.51 6.71 -6.35
CA ALA A 132 -8.78 6.27 -7.52
C ALA A 132 -8.33 7.46 -8.39
N GLN A 133 -9.09 8.53 -8.44
CA GLN A 133 -8.76 9.75 -9.16
C GLN A 133 -7.56 10.46 -8.51
N VAL A 134 -7.58 10.63 -7.19
CA VAL A 134 -6.44 11.17 -6.42
C VAL A 134 -5.19 10.33 -6.65
N ARG A 135 -5.32 9.00 -6.56
CA ARG A 135 -4.21 8.07 -6.82
C ARG A 135 -3.63 8.24 -8.22
N ARG A 136 -4.48 8.32 -9.25
CA ARG A 136 -4.06 8.46 -10.65
C ARG A 136 -3.26 9.75 -10.87
N ILE A 137 -3.70 10.86 -10.28
CA ILE A 137 -3.00 12.13 -10.37
C ILE A 137 -1.63 12.02 -9.70
N VAL A 138 -1.56 11.57 -8.47
CA VAL A 138 -0.30 11.50 -7.71
C VAL A 138 0.71 10.55 -8.36
N GLN A 139 0.27 9.41 -8.87
CA GLN A 139 1.18 8.43 -9.50
C GLN A 139 1.70 8.85 -10.89
N SER A 140 1.14 9.89 -11.52
CA SER A 140 1.69 10.47 -12.75
C SER A 140 2.95 11.31 -12.49
N TYR A 141 3.28 11.54 -11.22
CA TYR A 141 4.51 12.18 -10.76
C TYR A 141 5.44 11.16 -10.08
N PRO A 142 6.76 11.46 -9.91
CA PRO A 142 7.60 10.71 -8.99
C PRO A 142 6.97 10.68 -7.61
N MET A 143 6.41 9.53 -7.23
CA MET A 143 5.44 9.43 -6.13
C MET A 143 6.00 9.87 -4.77
N ILE A 144 7.20 9.41 -4.40
CA ILE A 144 7.79 9.78 -3.11
C ILE A 144 8.06 11.29 -3.02
N PRO A 145 8.70 11.95 -4.01
CA PRO A 145 8.83 13.40 -4.04
C PRO A 145 7.50 14.15 -3.99
N ALA A 146 6.50 13.71 -4.75
CA ALA A 146 5.19 14.33 -4.79
C ALA A 146 4.50 14.29 -3.41
N LEU A 147 4.41 13.12 -2.79
CA LEU A 147 3.80 12.94 -1.46
C LEU A 147 4.53 13.77 -0.39
N LYS A 148 5.87 13.76 -0.39
CA LYS A 148 6.66 14.52 0.57
C LYS A 148 6.52 16.03 0.35
N GLY A 149 6.46 16.49 -0.90
CA GLY A 149 6.20 17.88 -1.22
C GLY A 149 4.83 18.36 -0.73
N MET A 150 3.79 17.55 -0.93
CA MET A 150 2.44 17.83 -0.43
C MET A 150 2.40 17.90 1.11
N LEU A 151 3.06 16.95 1.79
CA LEU A 151 3.14 16.97 3.25
C LEU A 151 3.92 18.20 3.76
N ALA A 152 5.02 18.57 3.10
CA ALA A 152 5.77 19.77 3.45
C ALA A 152 4.90 21.04 3.41
N GLN A 153 4.05 21.17 2.40
CA GLN A 153 3.11 22.29 2.27
C GLN A 153 2.01 22.24 3.32
N ALA A 154 1.35 21.09 3.45
CA ALA A 154 0.22 20.93 4.37
C ALA A 154 0.60 21.11 5.83
N LEU A 155 1.79 20.63 6.24
CA LEU A 155 2.29 20.71 7.60
C LEU A 155 3.10 21.99 7.87
N ASN A 156 3.34 22.82 6.85
CA ASN A 156 4.26 23.97 6.90
C ASN A 156 5.64 23.57 7.48
N ASP A 157 6.14 22.40 7.08
CA ASP A 157 7.41 21.86 7.54
C ASP A 157 8.31 21.48 6.37
N PRO A 158 9.32 22.32 6.03
CA PRO A 158 10.19 22.09 4.88
C PRO A 158 11.07 20.84 5.02
N ARG A 159 11.23 20.28 6.21
CA ARG A 159 12.00 19.04 6.44
C ARG A 159 11.44 17.86 5.66
N TRP A 160 10.15 17.85 5.36
CA TRP A 160 9.53 16.85 4.49
C TRP A 160 10.05 16.87 3.05
N ARG A 161 10.66 17.97 2.59
CA ARG A 161 11.28 18.06 1.26
C ARG A 161 12.64 17.33 1.16
N ASN A 162 13.19 16.83 2.25
CA ASN A 162 14.41 16.03 2.23
C ASN A 162 14.19 14.73 1.49
N ILE A 163 14.74 14.63 0.30
CA ILE A 163 14.69 13.46 -0.59
C ILE A 163 16.09 12.88 -0.68
N ARG A 164 16.20 11.56 -0.57
CA ARG A 164 17.50 10.88 -0.73
C ARG A 164 17.76 10.58 -2.21
N PRO A 165 18.97 10.84 -2.72
CA PRO A 165 19.37 10.37 -4.05
C PRO A 165 19.17 8.85 -4.20
N PRO A 166 18.83 8.36 -5.39
CA PRO A 166 18.78 9.07 -6.66
C PRO A 166 17.48 9.84 -6.95
N LEU A 167 16.56 9.91 -5.98
CA LEU A 167 15.34 10.70 -6.12
C LEU A 167 15.64 12.19 -5.94
N GLU A 168 14.88 13.02 -6.67
CA GLU A 168 14.94 14.47 -6.61
C GLU A 168 13.59 15.05 -6.18
N ALA A 169 13.61 16.17 -5.45
CA ALA A 169 12.40 16.89 -5.11
C ALA A 169 11.71 17.42 -6.36
N LEU A 170 10.39 17.46 -6.36
CA LEU A 170 9.67 18.16 -7.41
C LEU A 170 9.97 19.67 -7.34
N ASP A 171 10.22 20.27 -8.49
CA ASP A 171 10.33 21.72 -8.62
C ASP A 171 8.96 22.40 -8.33
N GLU A 172 9.00 23.71 -8.15
CA GLU A 172 7.80 24.47 -7.81
C GLU A 172 6.73 24.45 -8.91
N ALA A 173 7.12 24.40 -10.18
CA ALA A 173 6.18 24.38 -11.29
C ALA A 173 5.40 23.06 -11.30
N ARG A 174 6.10 21.93 -11.12
CA ARG A 174 5.48 20.61 -11.00
C ARG A 174 4.61 20.48 -9.75
N MET A 175 5.04 21.05 -8.62
CA MET A 175 4.23 21.08 -7.40
C MET A 175 2.96 21.89 -7.57
N ARG A 176 3.02 23.08 -8.21
CA ARG A 176 1.81 23.88 -8.52
C ARG A 176 0.87 23.14 -9.46
N LYS A 177 1.41 22.44 -10.48
CA LYS A 177 0.61 21.65 -11.41
C LYS A 177 -0.10 20.51 -10.68
N LEU A 178 0.60 19.74 -9.88
CA LEU A 178 0.03 18.67 -9.06
C LEU A 178 -1.11 19.18 -8.17
N GLN A 179 -0.89 20.31 -7.48
CA GLN A 179 -1.91 20.92 -6.63
C GLN A 179 -3.15 21.33 -7.43
N SER A 180 -2.96 21.97 -8.58
CA SER A 180 -4.06 22.38 -9.47
C SER A 180 -4.87 21.18 -9.97
N GLU A 181 -4.21 20.08 -10.34
CA GLU A 181 -4.89 18.85 -10.77
C GLU A 181 -5.70 18.20 -9.64
N LEU A 182 -5.18 18.21 -8.41
CA LEU A 182 -5.88 17.72 -7.25
C LEU A 182 -7.05 18.61 -6.85
N ASP A 183 -6.89 19.95 -6.89
CA ASP A 183 -7.97 20.90 -6.65
C ASP A 183 -9.13 20.72 -7.65
N ALA A 184 -8.81 20.45 -8.93
CA ALA A 184 -9.80 20.21 -9.97
C ALA A 184 -10.70 18.98 -9.71
N VAL A 185 -10.22 18.04 -8.93
CA VAL A 185 -11.00 16.85 -8.49
C VAL A 185 -11.53 16.99 -7.05
N GLY A 186 -11.45 18.20 -6.49
CA GLY A 186 -11.96 18.51 -5.15
C GLY A 186 -11.14 17.91 -4.01
N PHE A 187 -9.88 17.52 -4.26
CA PHE A 187 -9.02 16.96 -3.23
C PHE A 187 -8.07 18.01 -2.67
N ARG A 188 -8.13 18.21 -1.34
CA ARG A 188 -7.18 19.03 -0.60
C ARG A 188 -6.64 18.28 0.59
N LEU A 189 -5.32 18.26 0.72
CA LEU A 189 -4.66 17.77 1.92
C LEU A 189 -4.75 18.84 3.01
N VAL A 190 -5.60 18.60 4.01
CA VAL A 190 -5.72 19.47 5.18
C VAL A 190 -4.86 18.89 6.30
N ALA A 191 -3.90 19.67 6.79
CA ALA A 191 -3.18 19.32 7.99
C ALA A 191 -4.18 19.24 9.14
N ARG A 192 -4.31 18.08 9.78
CA ARG A 192 -5.02 18.00 11.04
C ARG A 192 -4.16 18.78 12.05
N PRO A 193 -4.67 19.80 12.75
CA PRO A 193 -3.90 20.39 13.83
C PRO A 193 -3.49 19.28 14.77
N ALA A 194 -2.22 19.27 15.19
CA ALA A 194 -1.75 18.34 16.20
C ALA A 194 -2.70 18.53 17.40
N SER A 195 -3.65 17.62 17.56
CA SER A 195 -4.45 17.58 18.78
C SER A 195 -3.43 17.35 19.88
N ALA A 196 -3.38 18.26 20.86
CA ALA A 196 -2.61 18.09 22.05
C ALA A 196 -2.85 16.66 22.54
N ALA A 197 -1.77 15.89 22.58
CA ALA A 197 -1.78 14.60 23.25
C ALA A 197 -2.08 14.91 24.71
N ALA A 198 -3.28 14.56 25.12
CA ALA A 198 -3.66 14.54 26.52
C ALA A 198 -3.19 13.24 27.14
#